data_26d4fb826a91c183bf066ba7873ccdf9
#
_entry.id   26d4fb826a91c183bf066ba7873ccdf9
#
_cell.length_a   1.000
_cell.length_b   1.000
_cell.length_c   1.000
_cell.angle_alpha   90.00
_cell.angle_beta   90.00
_cell.angle_gamma   90.00
#
_symmetry.space_group_name_H-M   'P 1'
#
loop_
_entity.id
_entity.type
_entity.pdbx_description
1 polymer ?
#
loop_
_entity_poly.entity_id
_entity_poly.type
_entity_poly.pdbx_seq_one_letter_code
_entity_poly.pdbx_strand_id
1 'polypeptide(L)'
;MIDRVLSLSNISKRFGNLVANDAITLDLQAGEILALLGENGAGKSTLVSILFGHYTADAGSITVFGKPLAAGDPKAALAAGIGMVHQHFTLADNLSVLDNVMMGSESLWQVHTRRAAARDKLAQVAQRFGLTVDADALVAKLSVGERQRVEILKALYRGVRILILDEPTAVLTPQESESLFEVLGQMVAQGLSIIFISHKLAEVLRVSDRVAVLRAGKLVAQADARNTTQAQLAQWMVGHEVSPPQRRPSQRTGQAVCVLHQVSTAPARERLNGVSLTLHSGEIVAIAGISGNGQAALAEVLCGTRRIAAGRVELMGQPLPHAPSQLVALGVARIPEDRHGVGLVGDLPVWENAVSERLRSPVFSRAFWVKRRAAQAYAKAVIARFDVRGGGPATAARSLSGGNMQKLVLGRALMHPASLVDTETHAFTPKLIVAHQPTWGLDIGAVAYVQAQLIAARDAGAAVLLISDDLDEVLTLGDRVAVMHGGHLGQAKPALDWSRESIGLAMAGAQDVAHAA
;
A
#
# COMPACT_ATOMS: atom_id res chain seq x y z
N MET A 1 -24.78 -31.35 -6.44
CA MET A 1 -23.30 -31.48 -6.23
C MET A 1 -22.74 -30.11 -6.54
N ILE A 2 -22.03 -29.51 -5.60
CA ILE A 2 -21.34 -28.22 -5.80
C ILE A 2 -20.19 -28.51 -6.77
N ASP A 3 -20.22 -27.90 -7.98
CA ASP A 3 -19.22 -28.13 -9.02
C ASP A 3 -17.91 -27.42 -8.62
N ARG A 4 -16.90 -28.19 -8.22
CA ARG A 4 -15.56 -27.67 -7.96
C ARG A 4 -14.85 -27.39 -9.30
N VAL A 5 -14.50 -26.14 -9.54
CA VAL A 5 -13.79 -25.73 -10.76
C VAL A 5 -12.26 -25.77 -10.59
N LEU A 6 -11.78 -25.63 -9.33
CA LEU A 6 -10.37 -25.74 -8.98
C LEU A 6 -10.23 -26.51 -7.67
N SER A 7 -9.24 -27.40 -7.59
CA SER A 7 -8.84 -28.08 -6.36
C SER A 7 -7.33 -28.14 -6.25
N LEU A 8 -6.80 -27.62 -5.16
CA LEU A 8 -5.40 -27.74 -4.73
C LEU A 8 -5.36 -28.77 -3.60
N SER A 9 -4.52 -29.77 -3.71
CA SER A 9 -4.40 -30.85 -2.71
C SER A 9 -2.97 -30.93 -2.20
N ASN A 10 -2.76 -30.61 -0.92
CA ASN A 10 -1.49 -30.69 -0.19
C ASN A 10 -0.32 -29.99 -0.88
N ILE A 11 -0.56 -28.79 -1.45
CA ILE A 11 0.46 -28.02 -2.14
C ILE A 11 1.53 -27.54 -1.17
N SER A 12 2.77 -27.97 -1.42
CA SER A 12 3.93 -27.55 -0.64
C SER A 12 5.01 -26.94 -1.53
N LYS A 13 5.69 -25.89 -1.01
CA LYS A 13 6.80 -25.21 -1.70
C LYS A 13 7.83 -24.71 -0.70
N ARG A 14 9.11 -24.96 -1.01
CA ARG A 14 10.25 -24.49 -0.23
C ARG A 14 11.22 -23.70 -1.09
N PHE A 15 11.83 -22.68 -0.50
CA PHE A 15 12.95 -21.94 -1.06
C PHE A 15 14.11 -22.00 -0.06
N GLY A 16 15.04 -22.91 -0.28
CA GLY A 16 16.08 -23.21 0.71
C GLY A 16 15.47 -23.65 2.05
N ASN A 17 15.76 -22.93 3.11
CA ASN A 17 15.22 -23.21 4.46
C ASN A 17 13.82 -22.62 4.69
N LEU A 18 13.32 -21.76 3.79
CA LEU A 18 12.00 -21.14 3.91
C LEU A 18 10.92 -22.06 3.35
N VAL A 19 9.95 -22.44 4.19
CA VAL A 19 8.73 -23.12 3.75
C VAL A 19 7.71 -22.05 3.39
N ALA A 20 7.51 -21.82 2.10
CA ALA A 20 6.58 -20.79 1.62
C ALA A 20 5.12 -21.28 1.60
N ASN A 21 4.90 -22.57 1.30
CA ASN A 21 3.60 -23.23 1.41
C ASN A 21 3.82 -24.63 2.03
N ASP A 22 2.95 -25.01 2.96
CA ASP A 22 3.03 -26.26 3.71
C ASP A 22 1.68 -26.98 3.67
N ALA A 23 1.58 -27.99 2.81
CA ALA A 23 0.42 -28.86 2.61
C ALA A 23 -0.92 -28.12 2.44
N ILE A 24 -0.95 -27.06 1.63
CA ILE A 24 -2.16 -26.25 1.42
C ILE A 24 -3.17 -27.05 0.61
N THR A 25 -4.39 -27.19 1.16
CA THR A 25 -5.54 -27.78 0.48
C THR A 25 -6.64 -26.73 0.40
N LEU A 26 -7.06 -26.38 -0.83
CA LEU A 26 -8.01 -25.33 -1.11
C LEU A 26 -8.83 -25.68 -2.34
N ASP A 27 -10.11 -25.37 -2.34
CA ASP A 27 -11.01 -25.54 -3.47
C ASP A 27 -11.73 -24.22 -3.83
N LEU A 28 -12.06 -24.06 -5.11
CA LEU A 28 -12.90 -23.00 -5.65
C LEU A 28 -14.12 -23.61 -6.31
N GLN A 29 -15.29 -23.06 -6.01
CA GLN A 29 -16.56 -23.52 -6.57
C GLN A 29 -16.91 -22.75 -7.86
N ALA A 30 -17.82 -23.31 -8.66
CA ALA A 30 -18.32 -22.63 -9.84
C ALA A 30 -19.13 -21.39 -9.44
N GLY A 31 -18.82 -20.23 -10.04
CA GLY A 31 -19.54 -18.99 -9.76
C GLY A 31 -19.31 -18.46 -8.33
N GLU A 32 -18.12 -18.65 -7.78
CA GLU A 32 -17.73 -18.20 -6.44
C GLU A 32 -16.65 -17.14 -6.51
N ILE A 33 -16.69 -16.17 -5.59
CA ILE A 33 -15.56 -15.30 -5.26
C ILE A 33 -14.94 -15.79 -3.95
N LEU A 34 -13.76 -16.41 -4.05
CA LEU A 34 -12.97 -16.85 -2.91
C LEU A 34 -11.89 -15.81 -2.60
N ALA A 35 -11.95 -15.18 -1.43
CA ALA A 35 -10.87 -14.33 -0.98
C ALA A 35 -9.71 -15.14 -0.40
N LEU A 36 -8.50 -14.88 -0.87
CA LEU A 36 -7.26 -15.43 -0.31
C LEU A 36 -6.54 -14.36 0.50
N LEU A 37 -6.55 -14.51 1.82
CA LEU A 37 -6.02 -13.56 2.79
C LEU A 37 -4.73 -14.06 3.43
N GLY A 38 -4.00 -13.16 4.06
CA GLY A 38 -2.80 -13.45 4.85
C GLY A 38 -1.85 -12.26 4.87
N GLU A 39 -0.96 -12.20 5.85
CA GLU A 39 0.08 -11.18 5.93
C GLU A 39 1.08 -11.28 4.77
N ASN A 40 1.93 -10.24 4.63
CA ASN A 40 3.05 -10.28 3.68
C ASN A 40 4.00 -11.42 4.07
N GLY A 41 4.36 -12.27 3.09
CA GLY A 41 5.15 -13.47 3.35
C GLY A 41 4.35 -14.69 3.83
N ALA A 42 3.02 -14.61 3.94
CA ALA A 42 2.17 -15.76 4.31
C ALA A 42 2.09 -16.87 3.25
N GLY A 43 2.65 -16.65 2.04
CA GLY A 43 2.69 -17.64 0.97
C GLY A 43 1.64 -17.45 -0.13
N LYS A 44 0.84 -16.39 -0.10
CA LYS A 44 -0.22 -16.10 -1.11
C LYS A 44 0.34 -16.04 -2.53
N SER A 45 1.30 -15.15 -2.78
CA SER A 45 1.89 -14.95 -4.12
C SER A 45 2.62 -16.21 -4.60
N THR A 46 3.20 -16.99 -3.69
CA THR A 46 3.81 -18.29 -4.02
C THR A 46 2.74 -19.29 -4.48
N LEU A 47 1.63 -19.41 -3.74
CA LEU A 47 0.53 -20.30 -4.08
C LEU A 47 -0.08 -19.96 -5.44
N VAL A 48 -0.33 -18.66 -5.69
CA VAL A 48 -0.86 -18.16 -6.96
C VAL A 48 0.14 -18.36 -8.10
N SER A 49 1.43 -18.14 -7.87
CA SER A 49 2.47 -18.41 -8.87
C SER A 49 2.59 -19.90 -9.21
N ILE A 50 2.34 -20.81 -8.27
CA ILE A 50 2.25 -22.25 -8.53
C ILE A 50 1.00 -22.55 -9.38
N LEU A 51 -0.15 -21.97 -9.03
CA LEU A 51 -1.40 -22.15 -9.75
C LEU A 51 -1.31 -21.64 -11.20
N PHE A 52 -0.66 -20.50 -11.41
CA PHE A 52 -0.47 -19.93 -12.75
C PHE A 52 0.69 -20.56 -13.53
N GLY A 53 1.50 -21.43 -12.88
CA GLY A 53 2.59 -22.16 -13.53
C GLY A 53 3.93 -21.41 -13.59
N HIS A 54 4.11 -20.31 -12.82
CA HIS A 54 5.40 -19.64 -12.69
C HIS A 54 6.37 -20.41 -11.80
N TYR A 55 5.84 -21.16 -10.81
CA TYR A 55 6.59 -22.05 -9.95
C TYR A 55 6.01 -23.46 -10.01
N THR A 56 6.87 -24.45 -9.77
CA THR A 56 6.46 -25.85 -9.58
C THR A 56 6.34 -26.12 -8.07
N ALA A 57 5.24 -26.71 -7.64
CA ALA A 57 5.12 -27.24 -6.28
C ALA A 57 6.13 -28.37 -6.05
N ASP A 58 6.65 -28.47 -4.82
CA ASP A 58 7.55 -29.57 -4.44
C ASP A 58 6.74 -30.82 -4.08
N ALA A 59 5.47 -30.65 -3.65
CA ALA A 59 4.52 -31.73 -3.40
C ALA A 59 3.09 -31.25 -3.61
N GLY A 60 2.16 -32.19 -3.79
CA GLY A 60 0.74 -31.93 -4.00
C GLY A 60 0.34 -31.99 -5.46
N SER A 61 -0.95 -31.73 -5.73
CA SER A 61 -1.51 -31.75 -7.08
C SER A 61 -2.58 -30.68 -7.25
N ILE A 62 -2.78 -30.22 -8.49
CA ILE A 62 -3.79 -29.23 -8.87
C ILE A 62 -4.68 -29.86 -9.93
N THR A 63 -6.01 -29.73 -9.76
CA THR A 63 -6.98 -30.09 -10.77
C THR A 63 -7.86 -28.88 -11.13
N VAL A 64 -8.11 -28.71 -12.42
CA VAL A 64 -8.92 -27.62 -12.97
C VAL A 64 -10.02 -28.24 -13.81
N PHE A 65 -11.30 -27.96 -13.49
CA PHE A 65 -12.47 -28.61 -14.09
C PHE A 65 -12.35 -30.14 -14.13
N GLY A 66 -11.84 -30.73 -13.04
CA GLY A 66 -11.66 -32.19 -12.91
C GLY A 66 -10.47 -32.76 -13.67
N LYS A 67 -9.66 -31.96 -14.35
CA LYS A 67 -8.47 -32.40 -15.09
C LYS A 67 -7.18 -31.98 -14.36
N PRO A 68 -6.15 -32.83 -14.29
CA PRO A 68 -4.87 -32.44 -13.75
C PRO A 68 -4.25 -31.26 -14.51
N LEU A 69 -3.72 -30.28 -13.79
CA LEU A 69 -2.98 -29.15 -14.35
C LEU A 69 -1.49 -29.50 -14.46
N ALA A 70 -0.90 -29.26 -15.63
CA ALA A 70 0.54 -29.41 -15.82
C ALA A 70 1.30 -28.39 -14.96
N ALA A 71 2.23 -28.88 -14.14
CA ALA A 71 3.01 -28.06 -13.23
C ALA A 71 4.07 -27.23 -13.96
N GLY A 72 4.25 -25.98 -13.55
CA GLY A 72 5.32 -25.10 -14.08
C GLY A 72 5.11 -24.65 -15.53
N ASP A 73 3.87 -24.65 -16.05
CA ASP A 73 3.55 -24.24 -17.41
C ASP A 73 2.42 -23.20 -17.45
N PRO A 74 2.75 -21.88 -17.59
CA PRO A 74 1.73 -20.83 -17.71
C PRO A 74 0.82 -20.98 -18.94
N LYS A 75 1.28 -21.60 -20.02
CA LYS A 75 0.45 -21.85 -21.20
C LYS A 75 -0.60 -22.91 -20.90
N ALA A 76 -0.25 -23.95 -20.14
CA ALA A 76 -1.20 -24.96 -19.69
C ALA A 76 -2.26 -24.34 -18.74
N ALA A 77 -1.87 -23.43 -17.83
CA ALA A 77 -2.81 -22.71 -16.97
C ALA A 77 -3.80 -21.87 -17.80
N LEU A 78 -3.31 -21.10 -18.77
CA LEU A 78 -4.16 -20.33 -19.69
C LEU A 78 -5.08 -21.22 -20.51
N ALA A 79 -4.56 -22.34 -21.04
CA ALA A 79 -5.36 -23.31 -21.82
C ALA A 79 -6.43 -23.99 -20.94
N ALA A 80 -6.16 -24.18 -19.65
CA ALA A 80 -7.13 -24.70 -18.69
C ALA A 80 -8.19 -23.64 -18.29
N GLY A 81 -8.06 -22.39 -18.75
CA GLY A 81 -8.99 -21.29 -18.51
C GLY A 81 -8.70 -20.49 -17.24
N ILE A 82 -7.45 -20.51 -16.74
CA ILE A 82 -7.01 -19.66 -15.63
C ILE A 82 -6.38 -18.39 -16.19
N GLY A 83 -6.82 -17.23 -15.73
CA GLY A 83 -6.20 -15.93 -16.00
C GLY A 83 -5.80 -15.22 -14.71
N MET A 84 -4.82 -14.32 -14.82
CA MET A 84 -4.34 -13.55 -13.68
C MET A 84 -4.20 -12.08 -14.06
N VAL A 85 -4.65 -11.21 -13.17
CA VAL A 85 -4.39 -9.78 -13.15
C VAL A 85 -3.44 -9.51 -12.00
N HIS A 86 -2.28 -8.97 -12.31
CA HIS A 86 -1.22 -8.69 -11.34
C HIS A 86 -1.45 -7.37 -10.63
N GLN A 87 -0.85 -7.20 -9.46
CA GLN A 87 -0.87 -5.97 -8.65
C GLN A 87 -0.33 -4.75 -9.44
N HIS A 88 0.70 -4.95 -10.27
CA HIS A 88 1.25 -3.93 -11.16
C HIS A 88 0.77 -4.18 -12.58
N PHE A 89 0.35 -3.11 -13.26
CA PHE A 89 -0.10 -3.18 -14.64
C PHE A 89 0.99 -3.73 -15.56
N THR A 90 0.61 -4.68 -16.41
CA THR A 90 1.48 -5.29 -17.41
C THR A 90 1.21 -4.75 -18.82
N LEU A 91 0.62 -3.54 -18.89
CA LEU A 91 0.26 -2.87 -20.14
C LEU A 91 1.46 -2.08 -20.70
N ALA A 92 1.58 -2.08 -22.02
CA ALA A 92 2.55 -1.25 -22.72
C ALA A 92 1.94 0.14 -22.98
N ASP A 93 2.47 1.17 -22.36
CA ASP A 93 1.94 2.55 -22.38
C ASP A 93 1.89 3.16 -23.78
N ASN A 94 2.82 2.78 -24.66
CA ASN A 94 2.95 3.28 -26.03
C ASN A 94 2.05 2.54 -27.06
N LEU A 95 1.27 1.57 -26.62
CA LEU A 95 0.36 0.81 -27.48
C LEU A 95 -1.11 1.17 -27.19
N SER A 96 -1.98 0.89 -28.16
CA SER A 96 -3.42 1.02 -27.97
C SER A 96 -3.97 -0.06 -27.03
N VAL A 97 -5.20 0.15 -26.53
CA VAL A 97 -5.93 -0.87 -25.76
C VAL A 97 -6.04 -2.16 -26.56
N LEU A 98 -6.45 -2.07 -27.84
CA LEU A 98 -6.58 -3.23 -28.71
C LEU A 98 -5.26 -4.00 -28.86
N ASP A 99 -4.15 -3.29 -29.10
CA ASP A 99 -2.84 -3.92 -29.25
C ASP A 99 -2.38 -4.63 -27.95
N ASN A 100 -2.63 -4.01 -26.79
CA ASN A 100 -2.34 -4.63 -25.50
C ASN A 100 -3.15 -5.91 -25.25
N VAL A 101 -4.44 -5.91 -25.61
CA VAL A 101 -5.33 -7.07 -25.45
C VAL A 101 -4.95 -8.20 -26.41
N MET A 102 -4.59 -7.86 -27.65
CA MET A 102 -4.17 -8.82 -28.69
C MET A 102 -2.80 -9.44 -28.38
N MET A 103 -1.93 -8.75 -27.64
CA MET A 103 -0.57 -9.20 -27.36
C MET A 103 -0.55 -10.62 -26.78
N GLY A 104 0.18 -11.52 -27.46
CA GLY A 104 0.29 -12.93 -27.07
C GLY A 104 -0.96 -13.80 -27.31
N SER A 105 -1.99 -13.29 -27.99
CA SER A 105 -3.16 -14.07 -28.38
C SER A 105 -3.10 -14.60 -29.82
N GLU A 106 -2.24 -14.02 -30.65
CA GLU A 106 -2.03 -14.44 -32.05
C GLU A 106 -0.77 -15.31 -32.19
N SER A 107 -0.79 -16.22 -33.17
CA SER A 107 0.37 -17.03 -33.51
C SER A 107 1.49 -16.16 -34.11
N LEU A 108 2.74 -16.36 -33.71
CA LEU A 108 3.91 -15.70 -34.28
C LEU A 108 4.13 -15.99 -35.78
N TRP A 109 3.47 -17.03 -36.33
CA TRP A 109 3.53 -17.42 -37.72
C TRP A 109 2.43 -16.79 -38.60
N GLN A 110 1.56 -15.94 -37.98
CA GLN A 110 0.52 -15.25 -38.72
C GLN A 110 1.10 -14.02 -39.46
N VAL A 111 1.02 -14.02 -40.78
CA VAL A 111 1.54 -12.96 -41.65
C VAL A 111 0.70 -11.68 -41.56
N HIS A 112 -0.59 -11.78 -41.17
CA HIS A 112 -1.51 -10.64 -41.06
C HIS A 112 -2.24 -10.67 -39.70
N THR A 113 -2.21 -9.55 -38.99
CA THR A 113 -2.99 -9.38 -37.75
C THR A 113 -4.48 -9.21 -38.08
N ARG A 114 -5.36 -9.93 -37.40
CA ARG A 114 -6.82 -9.84 -37.61
C ARG A 114 -7.44 -8.75 -36.74
N ARG A 115 -6.94 -7.49 -36.83
CA ARG A 115 -7.37 -6.38 -35.99
C ARG A 115 -8.87 -6.13 -35.97
N ALA A 116 -9.56 -6.25 -37.11
CA ALA A 116 -11.02 -6.07 -37.21
C ALA A 116 -11.76 -7.12 -36.37
N ALA A 117 -11.45 -8.41 -36.57
CA ALA A 117 -12.06 -9.49 -35.80
C ALA A 117 -11.70 -9.43 -34.30
N ALA A 118 -10.48 -8.98 -33.96
CA ALA A 118 -10.06 -8.76 -32.59
C ALA A 118 -10.85 -7.61 -31.95
N ARG A 119 -11.09 -6.53 -32.66
CA ARG A 119 -11.92 -5.40 -32.19
C ARG A 119 -13.35 -5.84 -31.91
N ASP A 120 -13.97 -6.60 -32.86
CA ASP A 120 -15.33 -7.12 -32.69
C ASP A 120 -15.41 -8.04 -31.45
N LYS A 121 -14.44 -8.94 -31.30
CA LYS A 121 -14.36 -9.80 -30.11
C LYS A 121 -14.17 -8.99 -28.83
N LEU A 122 -13.29 -7.97 -28.81
CA LEU A 122 -13.09 -7.10 -27.67
C LEU A 122 -14.39 -6.38 -27.30
N ALA A 123 -15.10 -5.83 -28.31
CA ALA A 123 -16.37 -5.15 -28.09
C ALA A 123 -17.44 -6.09 -27.49
N GLN A 124 -17.52 -7.32 -27.99
CA GLN A 124 -18.44 -8.35 -27.47
C GLN A 124 -18.12 -8.70 -26.01
N VAL A 125 -16.84 -8.90 -25.68
CA VAL A 125 -16.40 -9.19 -24.30
C VAL A 125 -16.67 -7.99 -23.40
N ALA A 126 -16.33 -6.78 -23.84
CA ALA A 126 -16.56 -5.55 -23.11
C ALA A 126 -18.06 -5.34 -22.81
N GLN A 127 -18.92 -5.52 -23.80
CA GLN A 127 -20.36 -5.43 -23.65
C GLN A 127 -20.92 -6.50 -22.72
N ARG A 128 -20.43 -7.75 -22.86
CA ARG A 128 -20.87 -8.88 -22.05
C ARG A 128 -20.66 -8.64 -20.55
N PHE A 129 -19.55 -8.02 -20.16
CA PHE A 129 -19.17 -7.83 -18.77
C PHE A 129 -19.31 -6.37 -18.28
N GLY A 130 -19.93 -5.49 -19.06
CA GLY A 130 -20.14 -4.08 -18.69
C GLY A 130 -18.85 -3.26 -18.60
N LEU A 131 -17.77 -3.70 -19.26
CA LEU A 131 -16.45 -3.04 -19.23
C LEU A 131 -16.28 -2.15 -20.47
N THR A 132 -16.68 -0.88 -20.38
CA THR A 132 -16.54 0.07 -21.50
C THR A 132 -15.10 0.55 -21.61
N VAL A 133 -14.51 0.41 -22.81
CA VAL A 133 -13.17 0.90 -23.15
C VAL A 133 -13.13 1.39 -24.60
N ASP A 134 -12.30 2.41 -24.86
CA ASP A 134 -11.96 2.80 -26.23
C ASP A 134 -10.78 1.94 -26.72
N ALA A 135 -11.04 1.09 -27.73
CA ALA A 135 -10.06 0.16 -28.29
C ALA A 135 -8.83 0.87 -28.91
N ASP A 136 -9.01 2.11 -29.39
CA ASP A 136 -7.95 2.88 -30.07
C ASP A 136 -7.20 3.84 -29.11
N ALA A 137 -7.69 4.01 -27.90
CA ALA A 137 -7.01 4.86 -26.91
C ALA A 137 -5.61 4.32 -26.60
N LEU A 138 -4.62 5.22 -26.52
CA LEU A 138 -3.28 4.89 -26.01
C LEU A 138 -3.34 4.65 -24.51
N VAL A 139 -2.74 3.56 -24.04
CA VAL A 139 -2.74 3.19 -22.62
C VAL A 139 -2.11 4.28 -21.75
N ALA A 140 -1.10 5.01 -22.26
CA ALA A 140 -0.49 6.13 -21.55
C ALA A 140 -1.49 7.23 -21.15
N LYS A 141 -2.62 7.38 -21.88
CA LYS A 141 -3.64 8.41 -21.64
C LYS A 141 -4.78 7.96 -20.72
N LEU A 142 -4.83 6.68 -20.40
CA LEU A 142 -5.87 6.10 -19.56
C LEU A 142 -5.66 6.45 -18.08
N SER A 143 -6.75 6.69 -17.37
CA SER A 143 -6.77 6.72 -15.91
C SER A 143 -6.41 5.36 -15.33
N VAL A 144 -6.11 5.32 -14.05
CA VAL A 144 -5.75 4.08 -13.34
C VAL A 144 -6.90 3.08 -13.38
N GLY A 145 -8.14 3.52 -13.16
CA GLY A 145 -9.33 2.69 -13.23
C GLY A 145 -9.60 2.13 -14.63
N GLU A 146 -9.30 2.92 -15.69
CA GLU A 146 -9.40 2.44 -17.08
C GLU A 146 -8.32 1.39 -17.38
N ARG A 147 -7.08 1.59 -16.93
CA ARG A 147 -6.00 0.59 -17.05
C ARG A 147 -6.38 -0.72 -16.36
N GLN A 148 -6.99 -0.65 -15.18
CA GLN A 148 -7.49 -1.84 -14.48
C GLN A 148 -8.53 -2.60 -15.31
N ARG A 149 -9.49 -1.88 -15.91
CA ARG A 149 -10.48 -2.49 -16.82
C ARG A 149 -9.83 -3.16 -18.03
N VAL A 150 -8.79 -2.55 -18.60
CA VAL A 150 -8.04 -3.12 -19.74
C VAL A 150 -7.31 -4.40 -19.34
N GLU A 151 -6.68 -4.48 -18.16
CA GLU A 151 -6.04 -5.73 -17.69
C GLU A 151 -7.06 -6.85 -17.50
N ILE A 152 -8.23 -6.55 -16.95
CA ILE A 152 -9.30 -7.54 -16.79
C ILE A 152 -9.80 -7.99 -18.17
N LEU A 153 -10.05 -7.05 -19.10
CA LEU A 153 -10.47 -7.36 -20.48
C LEU A 153 -9.44 -8.21 -21.23
N LYS A 154 -8.15 -7.95 -21.02
CA LYS A 154 -7.06 -8.76 -21.59
C LYS A 154 -7.11 -10.22 -21.13
N ALA A 155 -7.45 -10.48 -19.87
CA ALA A 155 -7.67 -11.84 -19.37
C ALA A 155 -8.95 -12.45 -19.98
N LEU A 156 -10.07 -11.72 -19.94
CA LEU A 156 -11.37 -12.18 -20.45
C LEU A 156 -11.37 -12.45 -21.96
N TYR A 157 -10.65 -11.64 -22.73
CA TYR A 157 -10.47 -11.80 -24.18
C TYR A 157 -9.86 -13.17 -24.52
N ARG A 158 -9.03 -13.73 -23.64
CA ARG A 158 -8.43 -15.06 -23.77
C ARG A 158 -9.37 -16.19 -23.39
N GLY A 159 -10.60 -15.90 -22.95
CA GLY A 159 -11.63 -16.89 -22.63
C GLY A 159 -11.42 -17.59 -21.28
N VAL A 160 -10.85 -16.91 -20.30
CA VAL A 160 -10.67 -17.44 -18.94
C VAL A 160 -12.02 -17.72 -18.28
N ARG A 161 -12.05 -18.73 -17.41
CA ARG A 161 -13.18 -19.12 -16.56
C ARG A 161 -12.87 -19.03 -15.08
N ILE A 162 -11.59 -19.01 -14.72
CA ILE A 162 -11.09 -18.73 -13.38
C ILE A 162 -10.21 -17.49 -13.48
N LEU A 163 -10.55 -16.44 -12.76
CA LEU A 163 -9.82 -15.17 -12.75
C LEU A 163 -9.16 -14.95 -11.39
N ILE A 164 -7.86 -14.76 -11.37
CA ILE A 164 -7.10 -14.41 -10.18
C ILE A 164 -6.85 -12.90 -10.22
N LEU A 165 -7.24 -12.20 -9.17
CA LEU A 165 -7.03 -10.76 -9.00
C LEU A 165 -6.12 -10.53 -7.80
N ASP A 166 -4.92 -10.01 -8.05
CA ASP A 166 -3.93 -9.74 -7.01
C ASP A 166 -3.93 -8.25 -6.67
N GLU A 167 -4.51 -7.89 -5.52
CA GLU A 167 -4.70 -6.53 -5.00
C GLU A 167 -5.28 -5.53 -6.03
N PRO A 168 -6.42 -5.85 -6.67
CA PRO A 168 -6.91 -5.08 -7.81
C PRO A 168 -7.40 -3.66 -7.46
N THR A 169 -7.56 -3.35 -6.19
CA THR A 169 -8.06 -2.05 -5.66
C THR A 169 -6.96 -1.19 -5.03
N ALA A 170 -5.70 -1.63 -5.08
CA ALA A 170 -4.60 -0.96 -4.38
C ALA A 170 -4.39 0.51 -4.81
N VAL A 171 -4.74 0.83 -6.05
CA VAL A 171 -4.53 2.16 -6.66
C VAL A 171 -5.83 2.83 -7.13
N LEU A 172 -6.99 2.26 -6.76
CA LEU A 172 -8.31 2.76 -7.14
C LEU A 172 -8.89 3.69 -6.08
N THR A 173 -9.69 4.66 -6.52
CA THR A 173 -10.56 5.43 -5.62
C THR A 173 -11.66 4.53 -5.04
N PRO A 174 -12.30 4.92 -3.93
CA PRO A 174 -13.43 4.17 -3.38
C PRO A 174 -14.57 3.94 -4.39
N GLN A 175 -14.88 4.95 -5.20
CA GLN A 175 -15.91 4.87 -6.24
C GLN A 175 -15.54 3.89 -7.35
N GLU A 176 -14.26 3.91 -7.79
CA GLU A 176 -13.76 2.96 -8.78
C GLU A 176 -13.74 1.53 -8.22
N SER A 177 -13.45 1.36 -6.93
CA SER A 177 -13.48 0.07 -6.25
C SER A 177 -14.91 -0.51 -6.21
N GLU A 178 -15.92 0.31 -5.86
CA GLU A 178 -17.32 -0.12 -5.89
C GLU A 178 -17.76 -0.50 -7.30
N SER A 179 -17.43 0.29 -8.32
CA SER A 179 -17.69 -0.07 -9.72
C SER A 179 -17.02 -1.39 -10.12
N LEU A 180 -15.80 -1.65 -9.63
CA LEU A 180 -15.12 -2.93 -9.87
C LEU A 180 -15.90 -4.08 -9.22
N PHE A 181 -16.36 -3.93 -7.97
CA PHE A 181 -17.10 -4.98 -7.27
C PHE A 181 -18.42 -5.32 -7.95
N GLU A 182 -19.14 -4.34 -8.48
CA GLU A 182 -20.34 -4.58 -9.29
C GLU A 182 -20.02 -5.41 -10.55
N VAL A 183 -18.91 -5.06 -11.23
CA VAL A 183 -18.44 -5.80 -12.41
C VAL A 183 -18.05 -7.24 -12.04
N LEU A 184 -17.35 -7.46 -10.91
CA LEU A 184 -17.00 -8.82 -10.45
C LEU A 184 -18.26 -9.64 -10.15
N GLY A 185 -19.27 -9.05 -9.51
CA GLY A 185 -20.58 -9.70 -9.31
C GLY A 185 -21.25 -10.11 -10.61
N GLN A 186 -21.23 -9.24 -11.65
CA GLN A 186 -21.75 -9.56 -12.98
C GLN A 186 -20.97 -10.71 -13.66
N MET A 187 -19.65 -10.73 -13.51
CA MET A 187 -18.81 -11.81 -14.05
C MET A 187 -19.15 -13.16 -13.43
N VAL A 188 -19.32 -13.19 -12.10
CA VAL A 188 -19.69 -14.40 -11.36
C VAL A 188 -21.08 -14.89 -11.77
N ALA A 189 -22.05 -13.98 -11.89
CA ALA A 189 -23.40 -14.29 -12.39
C ALA A 189 -23.39 -14.89 -13.81
N GLN A 190 -22.34 -14.61 -14.59
CA GLN A 190 -22.13 -15.17 -15.93
C GLN A 190 -21.24 -16.43 -15.95
N GLY A 191 -20.95 -17.00 -14.77
CA GLY A 191 -20.26 -18.27 -14.61
C GLY A 191 -18.74 -18.20 -14.49
N LEU A 192 -18.14 -17.02 -14.28
CA LEU A 192 -16.74 -16.94 -13.86
C LEU A 192 -16.61 -17.31 -12.38
N SER A 193 -15.46 -17.88 -12.03
CA SER A 193 -15.06 -18.08 -10.63
C SER A 193 -13.82 -17.24 -10.36
N ILE A 194 -13.72 -16.61 -9.19
CA ILE A 194 -12.70 -15.60 -8.91
C ILE A 194 -11.92 -15.95 -7.65
N ILE A 195 -10.60 -15.85 -7.71
CA ILE A 195 -9.73 -15.78 -6.53
C ILE A 195 -9.36 -14.31 -6.34
N PHE A 196 -9.80 -13.72 -5.24
CA PHE A 196 -9.61 -12.31 -4.92
C PHE A 196 -8.58 -12.18 -3.79
N ILE A 197 -7.43 -11.55 -4.08
CA ILE A 197 -6.39 -11.32 -3.09
C ILE A 197 -6.42 -9.85 -2.70
N SER A 198 -6.62 -9.57 -1.42
CA SER A 198 -6.58 -8.21 -0.87
C SER A 198 -6.16 -8.27 0.59
N HIS A 199 -5.57 -7.19 1.07
CA HIS A 199 -5.31 -6.98 2.50
C HIS A 199 -6.35 -6.05 3.15
N LYS A 200 -7.26 -5.45 2.36
CA LYS A 200 -8.34 -4.57 2.84
C LYS A 200 -9.56 -5.41 3.23
N LEU A 201 -9.70 -5.67 4.53
CA LEU A 201 -10.70 -6.60 5.05
C LEU A 201 -12.14 -6.18 4.76
N ALA A 202 -12.43 -4.87 4.72
CA ALA A 202 -13.75 -4.35 4.37
C ALA A 202 -14.14 -4.72 2.93
N GLU A 203 -13.20 -4.62 1.97
CA GLU A 203 -13.43 -4.97 0.58
C GLU A 203 -13.66 -6.48 0.43
N VAL A 204 -12.88 -7.30 1.14
CA VAL A 204 -13.04 -8.76 1.15
C VAL A 204 -14.43 -9.16 1.62
N LEU A 205 -14.90 -8.65 2.75
CA LEU A 205 -16.24 -8.94 3.27
C LEU A 205 -17.36 -8.41 2.37
N ARG A 206 -17.06 -7.38 1.56
CA ARG A 206 -18.04 -6.77 0.63
C ARG A 206 -18.23 -7.61 -0.64
N VAL A 207 -17.14 -8.22 -1.17
CA VAL A 207 -17.17 -8.82 -2.51
C VAL A 207 -17.15 -10.35 -2.51
N SER A 208 -16.64 -10.99 -1.43
CA SER A 208 -16.37 -12.43 -1.44
C SER A 208 -17.52 -13.25 -0.86
N ASP A 209 -17.67 -14.48 -1.36
CA ASP A 209 -18.57 -15.48 -0.79
C ASP A 209 -17.88 -16.26 0.34
N ARG A 210 -16.64 -16.69 0.11
CA ARG A 210 -15.82 -17.39 1.09
C ARG A 210 -14.46 -16.73 1.25
N VAL A 211 -13.86 -16.96 2.41
CA VAL A 211 -12.51 -16.50 2.75
C VAL A 211 -11.62 -17.67 3.11
N ALA A 212 -10.38 -17.64 2.67
CA ALA A 212 -9.31 -18.56 3.02
C ALA A 212 -8.11 -17.78 3.54
N VAL A 213 -7.63 -18.08 4.74
CA VAL A 213 -6.57 -17.31 5.41
C VAL A 213 -5.30 -18.13 5.48
N LEU A 214 -4.23 -17.61 4.89
CA LEU A 214 -2.88 -18.15 4.99
C LEU A 214 -2.08 -17.44 6.08
N ARG A 215 -1.35 -18.20 6.88
CA ARG A 215 -0.39 -17.70 7.86
C ARG A 215 0.82 -18.60 7.94
N ALA A 216 2.04 -18.02 7.79
CA ALA A 216 3.30 -18.76 7.80
C ALA A 216 3.30 -20.00 6.88
N GLY A 217 2.78 -19.84 5.67
CA GLY A 217 2.73 -20.92 4.66
C GLY A 217 1.61 -21.93 4.85
N LYS A 218 0.75 -21.81 5.86
CA LYS A 218 -0.34 -22.76 6.17
C LYS A 218 -1.70 -22.12 5.99
N LEU A 219 -2.68 -22.91 5.58
CA LEU A 219 -4.09 -22.54 5.60
C LEU A 219 -4.60 -22.69 7.04
N VAL A 220 -4.91 -21.55 7.70
CA VAL A 220 -5.29 -21.52 9.12
C VAL A 220 -6.79 -21.37 9.35
N ALA A 221 -7.53 -20.84 8.38
CA ALA A 221 -8.98 -20.71 8.45
C ALA A 221 -9.62 -20.71 7.07
N GLN A 222 -10.85 -21.22 6.98
CA GLN A 222 -11.77 -21.06 5.87
C GLN A 222 -13.17 -20.79 6.47
N ALA A 223 -13.89 -19.81 5.92
CA ALA A 223 -15.23 -19.46 6.39
C ALA A 223 -16.05 -18.77 5.31
N ASP A 224 -17.37 -18.73 5.48
CA ASP A 224 -18.25 -17.87 4.70
C ASP A 224 -17.99 -16.40 5.05
N ALA A 225 -17.80 -15.54 4.05
CA ALA A 225 -17.54 -14.12 4.25
C ALA A 225 -18.70 -13.44 5.00
N ARG A 226 -19.94 -13.82 4.70
CA ARG A 226 -21.16 -13.27 5.31
C ARG A 226 -21.24 -13.51 6.82
N ASN A 227 -20.62 -14.57 7.32
CA ASN A 227 -20.65 -14.99 8.73
C ASN A 227 -19.36 -14.58 9.47
N THR A 228 -18.52 -13.75 8.86
CA THR A 228 -17.19 -13.39 9.37
C THR A 228 -17.10 -11.88 9.60
N THR A 229 -16.34 -11.45 10.59
CA THR A 229 -16.08 -10.04 10.89
C THR A 229 -14.65 -9.65 10.54
N GLN A 230 -14.40 -8.33 10.34
CA GLN A 230 -13.04 -7.82 10.12
C GLN A 230 -12.09 -8.20 11.27
N ALA A 231 -12.57 -8.16 12.52
CA ALA A 231 -11.78 -8.52 13.69
C ALA A 231 -11.37 -10.00 13.67
N GLN A 232 -12.27 -10.90 13.28
CA GLN A 232 -11.96 -12.33 13.13
C GLN A 232 -10.95 -12.58 12.02
N LEU A 233 -11.10 -11.93 10.86
CA LEU A 233 -10.14 -12.03 9.76
C LEU A 233 -8.76 -11.55 10.19
N ALA A 234 -8.68 -10.38 10.85
CA ALA A 234 -7.44 -9.85 11.38
C ALA A 234 -6.79 -10.82 12.38
N GLN A 235 -7.58 -11.39 13.29
CA GLN A 235 -7.11 -12.36 14.27
C GLN A 235 -6.53 -13.63 13.60
N TRP A 236 -7.21 -14.17 12.59
CA TRP A 236 -6.69 -15.34 11.85
C TRP A 236 -5.41 -15.02 11.09
N MET A 237 -5.31 -13.84 10.49
CA MET A 237 -4.14 -13.42 9.74
C MET A 237 -2.92 -13.24 10.64
N VAL A 238 -3.08 -12.53 11.76
CA VAL A 238 -1.98 -12.18 12.68
C VAL A 238 -1.71 -13.28 13.71
N GLY A 239 -2.74 -13.99 14.15
CA GLY A 239 -2.67 -15.10 15.12
C GLY A 239 -2.89 -14.70 16.57
N HIS A 240 -3.13 -13.42 16.83
CA HIS A 240 -3.57 -12.88 18.12
C HIS A 240 -4.58 -11.76 17.87
N GLU A 241 -5.29 -11.38 18.91
CA GLU A 241 -6.27 -10.30 18.80
C GLU A 241 -5.57 -8.98 18.45
N VAL A 242 -5.98 -8.37 17.35
CA VAL A 242 -5.53 -7.04 16.94
C VAL A 242 -6.66 -6.07 17.21
N SER A 243 -6.54 -5.32 18.28
CA SER A 243 -7.45 -4.21 18.53
C SER A 243 -7.02 -3.02 17.66
N PRO A 244 -7.89 -2.48 16.81
CA PRO A 244 -7.59 -1.23 16.13
C PRO A 244 -7.27 -0.16 17.18
N PRO A 245 -6.29 0.69 16.94
CA PRO A 245 -5.93 1.74 17.88
C PRO A 245 -7.14 2.63 18.12
N GLN A 246 -7.61 2.69 19.37
CA GLN A 246 -8.70 3.57 19.75
C GLN A 246 -8.19 5.01 19.80
N ARG A 247 -8.65 5.84 18.87
CA ARG A 247 -8.43 7.28 18.93
C ARG A 247 -9.15 7.85 20.14
N ARG A 248 -8.38 8.42 21.07
CA ARG A 248 -8.92 9.36 22.05
C ARG A 248 -8.88 10.74 21.39
N PRO A 249 -9.97 11.52 21.42
CA PRO A 249 -9.93 12.90 20.94
C PRO A 249 -8.78 13.62 21.58
N SER A 250 -8.01 14.39 20.80
CA SER A 250 -6.94 15.23 21.36
C SER A 250 -7.56 16.19 22.39
N GLN A 251 -7.17 16.08 23.63
CA GLN A 251 -7.69 16.94 24.70
C GLN A 251 -7.04 18.32 24.72
N ARG A 252 -5.99 18.55 23.93
CA ARG A 252 -5.22 19.80 23.91
C ARG A 252 -4.63 20.03 22.52
N THR A 253 -5.24 20.94 21.76
CA THR A 253 -4.51 21.60 20.68
C THR A 253 -3.51 22.57 21.33
N GLY A 254 -2.24 22.22 21.28
CA GLY A 254 -1.15 23.03 21.83
C GLY A 254 -0.81 24.22 20.93
N GLN A 255 0.39 24.78 21.09
CA GLN A 255 0.90 25.87 20.27
C GLN A 255 1.10 25.43 18.80
N ALA A 256 0.99 26.38 17.87
CA ALA A 256 1.33 26.13 16.46
C ALA A 256 2.81 25.75 16.33
N VAL A 257 3.07 24.56 15.79
CA VAL A 257 4.41 24.02 15.56
C VAL A 257 4.89 24.33 14.16
N CYS A 258 4.02 24.17 13.15
CA CYS A 258 4.36 24.47 11.76
C CYS A 258 3.21 25.22 11.09
N VAL A 259 3.54 26.29 10.38
CA VAL A 259 2.58 27.13 9.68
C VAL A 259 3.02 27.35 8.25
N LEU A 260 2.17 27.00 7.31
CA LEU A 260 2.33 27.25 5.89
C LEU A 260 1.41 28.40 5.49
N HIS A 261 1.94 29.41 4.77
CA HIS A 261 1.20 30.54 4.26
C HIS A 261 1.36 30.62 2.75
N GLN A 262 0.30 30.30 1.99
CA GLN A 262 0.22 30.41 0.54
C GLN A 262 1.43 29.79 -0.18
N VAL A 263 1.83 28.60 0.25
CA VAL A 263 3.04 27.92 -0.24
C VAL A 263 2.80 27.37 -1.64
N SER A 264 3.68 27.75 -2.56
CA SER A 264 3.72 27.21 -3.92
C SER A 264 5.12 26.71 -4.24
N THR A 265 5.21 25.67 -5.08
CA THR A 265 6.48 25.12 -5.58
C THR A 265 6.63 25.36 -7.07
N ALA A 266 7.86 25.23 -7.58
CA ALA A 266 8.10 25.33 -9.02
C ALA A 266 7.26 24.31 -9.81
N PRO A 267 6.91 24.61 -11.08
CA PRO A 267 6.18 23.69 -11.94
C PRO A 267 6.89 22.35 -12.05
N ALA A 268 6.20 21.29 -11.70
CA ALA A 268 6.65 19.89 -11.76
C ALA A 268 5.41 18.99 -11.95
N ARG A 269 5.63 17.69 -12.14
CA ARG A 269 4.53 16.71 -12.21
C ARG A 269 3.65 16.79 -10.96
N GLU A 270 4.26 16.92 -9.78
CA GLU A 270 3.57 17.25 -8.54
C GLU A 270 4.03 18.61 -8.04
N ARG A 271 3.11 19.48 -7.69
CA ARG A 271 3.37 20.85 -7.25
C ARG A 271 2.40 21.26 -6.16
N LEU A 272 2.75 22.31 -5.43
CA LEU A 272 1.86 23.01 -4.50
C LEU A 272 1.43 24.32 -5.12
N ASN A 273 0.16 24.68 -4.94
CA ASN A 273 -0.46 25.90 -5.45
C ASN A 273 -1.16 26.63 -4.28
N GLY A 274 -0.47 27.60 -3.65
CA GLY A 274 -1.05 28.45 -2.60
C GLY A 274 -1.50 27.70 -1.35
N VAL A 275 -0.78 26.63 -0.95
CA VAL A 275 -1.14 25.80 0.19
C VAL A 275 -0.96 26.54 1.51
N SER A 276 -2.02 26.58 2.33
CA SER A 276 -2.01 27.12 3.69
C SER A 276 -2.47 26.06 4.69
N LEU A 277 -1.69 25.85 5.75
CA LEU A 277 -1.96 24.83 6.77
C LEU A 277 -1.28 25.23 8.09
N THR A 278 -1.96 24.98 9.21
CA THR A 278 -1.36 25.10 10.54
C THR A 278 -1.42 23.76 11.25
N LEU A 279 -0.28 23.31 11.78
CA LEU A 279 -0.12 22.10 12.58
C LEU A 279 0.18 22.49 14.02
N HIS A 280 -0.59 21.93 14.97
CA HIS A 280 -0.44 22.21 16.39
C HIS A 280 0.17 21.01 17.13
N SER A 281 0.83 21.30 18.24
CA SER A 281 1.30 20.28 19.17
C SER A 281 0.15 19.42 19.69
N GLY A 282 0.33 18.12 19.70
CA GLY A 282 -0.66 17.17 20.22
C GLY A 282 -1.85 16.90 19.28
N GLU A 283 -1.71 17.20 17.98
CA GLU A 283 -2.73 16.83 16.99
C GLU A 283 -2.14 16.03 15.82
N ILE A 284 -2.99 15.22 15.20
CA ILE A 284 -2.75 14.60 13.89
C ILE A 284 -3.61 15.33 12.86
N VAL A 285 -2.97 16.02 11.91
CA VAL A 285 -3.66 16.51 10.71
C VAL A 285 -3.43 15.52 9.59
N ALA A 286 -4.51 14.90 9.11
CA ALA A 286 -4.46 13.93 8.03
C ALA A 286 -4.79 14.61 6.69
N ILE A 287 -3.97 14.33 5.68
CA ILE A 287 -4.16 14.79 4.30
C ILE A 287 -4.59 13.61 3.47
N ALA A 288 -5.83 13.63 3.01
CA ALA A 288 -6.35 12.68 2.03
C ALA A 288 -6.09 13.19 0.61
N GLY A 289 -5.88 12.28 -0.33
CA GLY A 289 -5.73 12.65 -1.75
C GLY A 289 -5.27 11.47 -2.58
N ILE A 290 -5.54 11.50 -3.89
CA ILE A 290 -5.01 10.50 -4.83
C ILE A 290 -3.54 10.80 -5.09
N SER A 291 -2.69 9.79 -5.11
CA SER A 291 -1.25 9.93 -5.39
C SER A 291 -1.02 10.76 -6.66
N GLY A 292 -0.06 11.68 -6.61
CA GLY A 292 0.23 12.59 -7.72
C GLY A 292 -0.41 13.97 -7.63
N ASN A 293 -1.23 14.25 -6.61
CA ASN A 293 -1.93 15.51 -6.45
C ASN A 293 -1.17 16.57 -5.62
N GLY A 294 0.10 16.33 -5.27
CA GLY A 294 0.95 17.29 -4.54
C GLY A 294 1.35 16.83 -3.14
N GLN A 295 0.93 15.65 -2.71
CA GLN A 295 1.24 15.09 -1.39
C GLN A 295 2.73 14.94 -1.16
N ALA A 296 3.45 14.37 -2.15
CA ALA A 296 4.91 14.22 -2.09
C ALA A 296 5.59 15.60 -2.03
N ALA A 297 5.11 16.57 -2.80
CA ALA A 297 5.65 17.94 -2.78
C ALA A 297 5.49 18.59 -1.39
N LEU A 298 4.35 18.39 -0.71
CA LEU A 298 4.13 18.88 0.65
C LEU A 298 5.10 18.24 1.66
N ALA A 299 5.23 16.90 1.62
CA ALA A 299 6.16 16.17 2.46
C ALA A 299 7.61 16.62 2.23
N GLU A 300 8.04 16.76 0.98
CA GLU A 300 9.38 17.19 0.59
C GLU A 300 9.72 18.61 1.03
N VAL A 301 8.76 19.56 0.93
CA VAL A 301 8.93 20.93 1.44
C VAL A 301 9.18 20.92 2.93
N LEU A 302 8.37 20.21 3.71
CA LEU A 302 8.50 20.14 5.16
C LEU A 302 9.72 19.36 5.64
N CYS A 303 10.24 18.44 4.80
CA CYS A 303 11.48 17.72 5.05
C CYS A 303 12.74 18.45 4.50
N GLY A 304 12.57 19.63 3.86
CA GLY A 304 13.68 20.43 3.34
C GLY A 304 14.36 19.86 2.10
N THR A 305 13.72 18.92 1.39
CA THR A 305 14.22 18.31 0.14
C THR A 305 13.68 19.03 -1.11
N ARG A 306 12.64 19.85 -0.97
CA ARG A 306 12.08 20.69 -2.04
C ARG A 306 12.03 22.16 -1.60
N ARG A 307 12.40 23.07 -2.51
CA ARG A 307 12.32 24.52 -2.27
C ARG A 307 10.92 25.04 -2.60
N ILE A 308 10.46 26.04 -1.84
CA ILE A 308 9.28 26.82 -2.15
C ILE A 308 9.61 27.87 -3.23
N ALA A 309 8.65 28.15 -4.12
CA ALA A 309 8.76 29.21 -5.13
C ALA A 309 8.06 30.50 -4.66
N ALA A 310 6.99 30.38 -3.86
CA ALA A 310 6.25 31.49 -3.27
C ALA A 310 5.67 31.07 -1.91
N GLY A 311 5.26 32.07 -1.12
CA GLY A 311 4.75 31.86 0.23
C GLY A 311 5.85 31.76 1.28
N ARG A 312 5.49 31.30 2.48
CA ARG A 312 6.44 31.08 3.57
C ARG A 312 6.03 29.88 4.41
N VAL A 313 7.02 29.24 5.03
CA VAL A 313 6.82 28.17 6.02
C VAL A 313 7.56 28.55 7.28
N GLU A 314 6.88 28.46 8.41
CA GLU A 314 7.43 28.72 9.73
C GLU A 314 7.41 27.45 10.56
N LEU A 315 8.51 27.17 11.26
CA LEU A 315 8.65 26.08 12.23
C LEU A 315 8.92 26.70 13.60
N MET A 316 8.01 26.50 14.56
CA MET A 316 8.08 27.10 15.90
C MET A 316 8.30 28.63 15.86
N GLY A 317 7.60 29.33 14.96
CA GLY A 317 7.68 30.79 14.78
C GLY A 317 8.94 31.29 14.08
N GLN A 318 9.79 30.40 13.58
CA GLN A 318 10.99 30.75 12.81
C GLN A 318 10.88 30.26 11.36
N PRO A 319 11.49 30.94 10.39
CA PRO A 319 11.50 30.46 9.00
C PRO A 319 12.05 29.05 8.91
N LEU A 320 11.41 28.20 8.10
CA LEU A 320 11.80 26.81 7.90
C LEU A 320 13.22 26.73 7.29
N PRO A 321 14.19 26.05 7.94
CA PRO A 321 15.50 25.82 7.33
C PRO A 321 15.42 24.99 6.07
N HIS A 322 16.29 25.26 5.09
CA HIS A 322 16.31 24.52 3.83
C HIS A 322 17.14 23.24 3.87
N ALA A 323 17.92 23.01 4.94
CA ALA A 323 18.77 21.84 5.05
C ALA A 323 18.09 20.75 5.88
N PRO A 324 17.87 19.53 5.35
CA PRO A 324 17.25 18.43 6.08
C PRO A 324 17.93 18.12 7.43
N SER A 325 19.25 18.23 7.49
CA SER A 325 20.00 17.99 8.74
C SER A 325 19.68 19.01 9.85
N GLN A 326 19.37 20.26 9.49
CA GLN A 326 18.94 21.27 10.44
C GLN A 326 17.53 20.99 10.95
N LEU A 327 16.63 20.56 10.06
CA LEU A 327 15.27 20.16 10.45
C LEU A 327 15.27 18.99 11.42
N VAL A 328 16.08 17.96 11.14
CA VAL A 328 16.26 16.82 12.07
C VAL A 328 16.80 17.29 13.43
N ALA A 329 17.75 18.23 13.45
CA ALA A 329 18.29 18.79 14.69
C ALA A 329 17.24 19.60 15.49
N LEU A 330 16.28 20.25 14.79
CA LEU A 330 15.16 20.99 15.39
C LEU A 330 14.02 20.07 15.85
N GLY A 331 14.11 18.77 15.59
CA GLY A 331 13.10 17.78 16.01
C GLY A 331 12.05 17.49 14.97
N VAL A 332 12.31 17.75 13.68
CA VAL A 332 11.48 17.24 12.59
C VAL A 332 11.85 15.79 12.31
N ALA A 333 10.88 14.89 12.41
CA ALA A 333 11.00 13.48 12.08
C ALA A 333 10.27 13.19 10.77
N ARG A 334 10.85 12.35 9.92
CA ARG A 334 10.24 11.97 8.63
C ARG A 334 10.05 10.48 8.52
N ILE A 335 8.91 10.09 7.99
CA ILE A 335 8.57 8.72 7.63
C ILE A 335 8.16 8.78 6.15
N PRO A 336 9.07 8.45 5.22
CA PRO A 336 8.79 8.57 3.78
C PRO A 336 7.94 7.41 3.28
N GLU A 337 7.23 7.63 2.18
CA GLU A 337 6.46 6.62 1.45
C GLU A 337 7.36 5.49 0.95
N ASP A 338 8.41 5.84 0.19
CA ASP A 338 9.35 4.86 -0.33
C ASP A 338 10.43 4.53 0.72
N ARG A 339 10.19 3.46 1.45
CA ARG A 339 11.14 2.96 2.45
C ARG A 339 12.39 2.33 1.87
N HIS A 340 12.35 1.86 0.61
CA HIS A 340 13.47 1.19 -0.05
C HIS A 340 14.42 2.17 -0.73
N GLY A 341 13.90 3.17 -1.44
CA GLY A 341 14.72 4.14 -2.19
C GLY A 341 15.05 5.40 -1.39
N VAL A 342 14.14 5.83 -0.49
CA VAL A 342 14.25 7.08 0.25
C VAL A 342 14.44 6.85 1.76
N GLY A 343 13.75 5.85 2.29
CA GLY A 343 13.74 5.57 3.74
C GLY A 343 15.06 4.98 4.23
N LEU A 344 15.57 3.98 3.57
CA LEU A 344 16.77 3.21 3.95
C LEU A 344 17.69 3.02 2.76
N VAL A 345 18.97 2.82 3.02
CA VAL A 345 19.94 2.36 2.03
C VAL A 345 20.08 0.85 2.20
N GLY A 346 19.49 0.07 1.28
CA GLY A 346 19.36 -1.39 1.42
C GLY A 346 20.66 -2.14 1.62
N ASP A 347 21.75 -1.72 0.95
CA ASP A 347 23.06 -2.37 1.04
C ASP A 347 23.83 -2.04 2.32
N LEU A 348 23.46 -0.96 3.00
CA LEU A 348 24.10 -0.60 4.27
C LEU A 348 23.52 -1.42 5.43
N PRO A 349 24.33 -1.70 6.46
CA PRO A 349 23.86 -2.40 7.64
C PRO A 349 22.84 -1.57 8.44
N VAL A 350 22.02 -2.26 9.23
CA VAL A 350 20.97 -1.66 10.05
C VAL A 350 21.53 -0.53 10.94
N TRP A 351 22.75 -0.68 11.50
CA TRP A 351 23.32 0.36 12.37
C TRP A 351 23.63 1.67 11.62
N GLU A 352 24.06 1.61 10.37
CA GLU A 352 24.30 2.81 9.56
C GLU A 352 22.98 3.50 9.20
N ASN A 353 21.98 2.72 8.81
CA ASN A 353 20.64 3.22 8.55
C ASN A 353 20.00 3.86 9.80
N ALA A 354 20.19 3.29 10.98
CA ALA A 354 19.64 3.82 12.21
C ALA A 354 20.18 5.22 12.56
N VAL A 355 21.44 5.52 12.23
CA VAL A 355 22.08 6.81 12.57
C VAL A 355 22.19 7.79 11.40
N SER A 356 21.81 7.39 10.18
CA SER A 356 22.06 8.12 8.93
C SER A 356 21.63 9.60 8.98
N GLU A 357 20.46 9.90 9.52
CA GLU A 357 19.93 11.27 9.60
C GLU A 357 20.61 12.12 10.67
N ARG A 358 21.24 11.49 11.65
CA ARG A 358 21.89 12.14 12.79
C ARG A 358 23.40 11.87 12.87
N LEU A 359 24.01 11.44 11.77
CA LEU A 359 25.43 11.06 11.73
C LEU A 359 26.35 12.20 12.18
N ARG A 360 25.96 13.47 11.94
CA ARG A 360 26.71 14.66 12.38
C ARG A 360 26.55 15.00 13.85
N SER A 361 25.69 14.30 14.57
CA SER A 361 25.53 14.49 16.02
C SER A 361 26.84 14.18 16.76
N PRO A 362 27.20 14.96 17.79
CA PRO A 362 28.37 14.67 18.64
C PRO A 362 28.33 13.29 19.28
N VAL A 363 27.16 12.69 19.43
CA VAL A 363 27.00 11.31 19.92
C VAL A 363 27.62 10.31 18.95
N PHE A 364 27.41 10.49 17.63
CA PHE A 364 27.81 9.52 16.61
C PHE A 364 29.08 9.90 15.84
N SER A 365 29.52 11.16 15.90
CA SER A 365 30.74 11.59 15.22
C SER A 365 31.58 12.55 16.03
N ARG A 366 32.88 12.57 15.76
CA ARG A 366 33.83 13.57 16.27
C ARG A 366 34.92 13.79 15.23
N ALA A 367 35.13 15.04 14.84
CA ALA A 367 36.19 15.42 13.88
C ALA A 367 36.22 14.52 12.63
N PHE A 368 35.07 14.34 11.97
CA PHE A 368 34.85 13.47 10.78
C PHE A 368 34.90 11.95 11.02
N TRP A 369 35.24 11.48 12.22
CA TRP A 369 35.27 10.06 12.56
C TRP A 369 33.94 9.59 13.16
N VAL A 370 33.38 8.51 12.61
CA VAL A 370 32.16 7.88 13.13
C VAL A 370 32.51 7.05 14.37
N LYS A 371 31.81 7.31 15.47
CA LYS A 371 31.86 6.54 16.72
C LYS A 371 31.08 5.23 16.56
N ARG A 372 31.65 4.27 15.85
CA ARG A 372 30.98 3.02 15.44
C ARG A 372 30.34 2.27 16.60
N ARG A 373 31.03 2.21 17.77
CA ARG A 373 30.48 1.55 18.97
C ARG A 373 29.20 2.23 19.47
N ALA A 374 29.15 3.56 19.50
CA ALA A 374 27.97 4.31 19.90
C ALA A 374 26.82 4.13 18.89
N ALA A 375 27.11 4.17 17.61
CA ALA A 375 26.12 3.94 16.54
C ALA A 375 25.53 2.52 16.60
N GLN A 376 26.36 1.50 16.82
CA GLN A 376 25.90 0.12 16.99
C GLN A 376 25.06 -0.09 18.27
N ALA A 377 25.46 0.57 19.37
CA ALA A 377 24.69 0.54 20.62
C ALA A 377 23.30 1.17 20.43
N TYR A 378 23.24 2.32 19.72
CA TYR A 378 21.99 2.97 19.37
C TYR A 378 21.11 2.06 18.49
N ALA A 379 21.67 1.45 17.46
CA ALA A 379 20.93 0.52 16.61
C ALA A 379 20.38 -0.69 17.38
N LYS A 380 21.15 -1.24 18.33
CA LYS A 380 20.65 -2.30 19.23
C LYS A 380 19.45 -1.83 20.05
N ALA A 381 19.50 -0.61 20.59
CA ALA A 381 18.39 -0.03 21.35
C ALA A 381 17.16 0.22 20.47
N VAL A 382 17.34 0.71 19.24
CA VAL A 382 16.26 0.85 18.24
C VAL A 382 15.64 -0.51 17.91
N ILE A 383 16.46 -1.53 17.63
CA ILE A 383 16.00 -2.90 17.35
C ILE A 383 15.15 -3.44 18.50
N ALA A 384 15.62 -3.29 19.72
CA ALA A 384 14.92 -3.79 20.90
C ALA A 384 13.61 -3.03 21.18
N ARG A 385 13.64 -1.68 21.14
CA ARG A 385 12.50 -0.84 21.48
C ARG A 385 11.37 -0.91 20.44
N PHE A 386 11.72 -1.04 19.15
CA PHE A 386 10.77 -1.06 18.04
C PHE A 386 10.51 -2.46 17.52
N ASP A 387 10.98 -3.52 18.20
CA ASP A 387 10.78 -4.93 17.82
C ASP A 387 11.15 -5.18 16.34
N VAL A 388 12.32 -4.70 15.91
CA VAL A 388 12.83 -4.94 14.56
C VAL A 388 13.37 -6.36 14.48
N ARG A 389 12.73 -7.21 13.70
CA ARG A 389 13.09 -8.63 13.55
C ARG A 389 13.79 -8.87 12.22
N GLY A 390 14.48 -10.01 12.08
CA GLY A 390 15.13 -10.43 10.84
C GLY A 390 16.62 -10.13 10.77
N GLY A 391 17.26 -9.67 11.87
CA GLY A 391 18.70 -9.52 11.91
C GLY A 391 19.20 -8.63 13.04
N GLY A 392 20.52 -8.55 13.17
CA GLY A 392 21.19 -7.67 14.12
C GLY A 392 21.69 -6.36 13.50
N PRO A 393 22.41 -5.51 14.26
CA PRO A 393 22.93 -4.24 13.74
C PRO A 393 23.82 -4.35 12.50
N ALA A 394 24.51 -5.47 12.32
CA ALA A 394 25.41 -5.69 11.18
C ALA A 394 24.72 -6.25 9.93
N THR A 395 23.43 -6.62 10.03
CA THR A 395 22.66 -7.18 8.92
C THR A 395 22.35 -6.10 7.88
N ALA A 396 22.47 -6.40 6.58
CA ALA A 396 22.09 -5.47 5.52
C ALA A 396 20.59 -5.17 5.57
N ALA A 397 20.21 -3.88 5.47
CA ALA A 397 18.82 -3.47 5.63
C ALA A 397 17.86 -4.13 4.60
N ARG A 398 18.34 -4.42 3.39
CA ARG A 398 17.56 -5.10 2.34
C ARG A 398 17.07 -6.51 2.72
N SER A 399 17.67 -7.16 3.71
CA SER A 399 17.25 -8.49 4.17
C SER A 399 16.07 -8.43 5.17
N LEU A 400 15.70 -7.25 5.63
CA LEU A 400 14.54 -7.06 6.49
C LEU A 400 13.25 -7.15 5.66
N SER A 401 12.18 -7.66 6.27
CA SER A 401 10.83 -7.54 5.67
C SER A 401 10.37 -6.09 5.67
N GLY A 402 9.40 -5.76 4.80
CA GLY A 402 8.85 -4.40 4.69
C GLY A 402 8.37 -3.81 6.02
N GLY A 403 7.69 -4.62 6.85
CA GLY A 403 7.27 -4.21 8.19
C GLY A 403 8.45 -3.93 9.13
N ASN A 404 9.53 -4.74 9.07
CA ASN A 404 10.72 -4.51 9.88
C ASN A 404 11.55 -3.32 9.39
N MET A 405 11.59 -3.05 8.09
CA MET A 405 12.16 -1.81 7.54
C MET A 405 11.41 -0.59 8.07
N GLN A 406 10.08 -0.64 8.09
CA GLN A 406 9.25 0.44 8.60
C GLN A 406 9.46 0.68 10.11
N LYS A 407 9.57 -0.40 10.90
CA LYS A 407 9.93 -0.31 12.32
C LYS A 407 11.30 0.34 12.54
N LEU A 408 12.28 0.06 11.67
CA LEU A 408 13.59 0.70 11.70
C LEU A 408 13.50 2.20 11.38
N VAL A 409 12.72 2.57 10.34
CA VAL A 409 12.46 3.98 9.97
C VAL A 409 11.78 4.72 11.12
N LEU A 410 10.75 4.13 11.73
CA LEU A 410 10.08 4.68 12.90
C LEU A 410 11.04 4.86 14.09
N GLY A 411 11.84 3.83 14.37
CA GLY A 411 12.81 3.88 15.46
C GLY A 411 13.83 4.99 15.28
N ARG A 412 14.36 5.16 14.05
CA ARG A 412 15.24 6.27 13.69
C ARG A 412 14.55 7.63 13.87
N ALA A 413 13.30 7.75 13.46
CA ALA A 413 12.53 8.98 13.50
C ALA A 413 12.14 9.38 14.93
N LEU A 414 11.68 8.43 15.74
CA LEU A 414 11.04 8.68 17.03
C LEU A 414 11.99 8.54 18.24
N MET A 415 13.16 7.90 18.08
CA MET A 415 14.12 7.72 19.17
C MET A 415 15.26 8.74 19.09
N HIS A 416 15.55 9.44 20.19
CA HIS A 416 16.67 10.38 20.27
C HIS A 416 17.96 9.70 20.74
N PRO A 417 19.13 10.08 20.21
CA PRO A 417 20.42 9.53 20.64
C PRO A 417 20.74 9.70 22.12
N ALA A 418 20.27 10.78 22.77
CA ALA A 418 20.48 11.01 24.20
C ALA A 418 19.81 9.98 25.11
N SER A 419 18.79 9.25 24.60
CA SER A 419 18.16 8.17 25.37
C SER A 419 19.08 6.97 25.66
N LEU A 420 20.28 6.94 25.09
CA LEU A 420 21.33 5.97 25.44
C LEU A 420 22.09 6.34 26.73
N VAL A 421 22.08 7.61 27.09
CA VAL A 421 22.93 8.14 28.21
C VAL A 421 22.08 8.32 29.45
N ASP A 422 20.78 8.52 29.28
CA ASP A 422 19.90 8.90 30.40
C ASP A 422 18.56 8.15 30.27
N THR A 423 18.39 7.13 31.08
CA THR A 423 17.18 6.29 31.10
C THR A 423 16.00 6.94 31.81
N GLU A 424 16.23 8.05 32.56
CA GLU A 424 15.21 8.68 33.39
C GLU A 424 14.77 10.07 32.93
N THR A 425 15.53 10.75 32.06
CA THR A 425 15.19 12.11 31.64
C THR A 425 14.59 12.18 30.24
N HIS A 426 13.30 12.47 30.22
CA HIS A 426 12.49 12.97 29.12
C HIS A 426 12.56 12.15 27.84
N ALA A 427 11.56 11.30 27.66
CA ALA A 427 11.26 10.73 26.35
C ALA A 427 11.30 11.86 25.29
N PHE A 428 12.31 11.83 24.41
CA PHE A 428 12.37 12.77 23.29
C PHE A 428 11.13 12.56 22.44
N THR A 429 10.33 13.59 22.33
CA THR A 429 9.20 13.64 21.41
C THR A 429 9.59 14.55 20.26
N PRO A 430 9.55 14.09 19.00
CA PRO A 430 9.69 14.97 17.86
C PRO A 430 8.71 16.14 17.96
N LYS A 431 9.12 17.31 17.50
CA LYS A 431 8.22 18.49 17.45
C LYS A 431 7.23 18.36 16.32
N LEU A 432 7.71 17.92 15.17
CA LEU A 432 6.91 17.67 13.96
C LEU A 432 7.25 16.30 13.41
N ILE A 433 6.24 15.51 13.10
CA ILE A 433 6.36 14.25 12.37
C ILE A 433 5.68 14.42 11.01
N VAL A 434 6.42 14.21 9.93
CA VAL A 434 5.89 14.15 8.57
C VAL A 434 5.86 12.68 8.15
N ALA A 435 4.67 12.09 8.19
CA ALA A 435 4.41 10.70 7.85
C ALA A 435 3.69 10.62 6.50
N HIS A 436 4.40 10.21 5.45
CA HIS A 436 3.86 10.06 4.10
C HIS A 436 3.69 8.58 3.80
N GLN A 437 2.44 8.14 3.62
CA GLN A 437 2.05 6.75 3.36
C GLN A 437 2.70 5.76 4.35
N PRO A 438 2.64 6.02 5.68
CA PRO A 438 3.47 5.30 6.64
C PRO A 438 3.13 3.81 6.75
N THR A 439 1.93 3.42 6.33
CA THR A 439 1.42 2.05 6.39
C THR A 439 1.35 1.35 5.03
N TRP A 440 1.70 2.04 3.95
CA TRP A 440 1.58 1.50 2.59
C TRP A 440 2.33 0.18 2.40
N GLY A 441 1.62 -0.84 1.88
CA GLY A 441 2.18 -2.17 1.64
C GLY A 441 2.67 -2.91 2.89
N LEU A 442 2.14 -2.57 4.07
CA LEU A 442 2.38 -3.31 5.32
C LEU A 442 1.27 -4.33 5.57
N ASP A 443 1.60 -5.34 6.37
CA ASP A 443 0.60 -6.25 6.92
C ASP A 443 -0.18 -5.60 8.07
N ILE A 444 -1.32 -6.20 8.44
CA ILE A 444 -2.24 -5.65 9.45
C ILE A 444 -1.54 -5.43 10.79
N GLY A 445 -0.67 -6.34 11.21
CA GLY A 445 0.06 -6.21 12.47
C GLY A 445 1.03 -5.03 12.44
N ALA A 446 1.76 -4.85 11.34
CA ALA A 446 2.65 -3.72 11.14
C ALA A 446 1.88 -2.39 11.01
N VAL A 447 0.73 -2.37 10.33
CA VAL A 447 -0.17 -1.20 10.26
C VAL A 447 -0.58 -0.76 11.66
N ALA A 448 -1.16 -1.67 12.46
CA ALA A 448 -1.60 -1.37 13.83
C ALA A 448 -0.44 -0.84 14.70
N TYR A 449 0.75 -1.42 14.53
CA TYR A 449 1.94 -0.97 15.24
C TYR A 449 2.34 0.47 14.87
N VAL A 450 2.42 0.78 13.57
CA VAL A 450 2.75 2.14 13.08
C VAL A 450 1.75 3.16 13.60
N GLN A 451 0.46 2.86 13.47
CA GLN A 451 -0.62 3.71 13.92
C GLN A 451 -0.54 3.99 15.43
N ALA A 452 -0.29 2.95 16.24
CA ALA A 452 -0.10 3.11 17.68
C ALA A 452 1.10 4.01 18.03
N GLN A 453 2.22 3.91 17.27
CA GLN A 453 3.38 4.78 17.49
C GLN A 453 3.09 6.26 17.12
N LEU A 454 2.33 6.52 16.05
CA LEU A 454 1.94 7.89 15.67
C LEU A 454 0.99 8.51 16.72
N ILE A 455 0.01 7.75 17.22
CA ILE A 455 -0.88 8.18 18.29
C ILE A 455 -0.09 8.46 19.56
N ALA A 456 0.81 7.56 19.96
CA ALA A 456 1.65 7.75 21.15
C ALA A 456 2.53 9.01 21.04
N ALA A 457 3.09 9.28 19.85
CA ALA A 457 3.88 10.49 19.62
C ALA A 457 3.03 11.77 19.70
N ARG A 458 1.80 11.76 19.13
CA ARG A 458 0.82 12.84 19.28
C ARG A 458 0.48 13.09 20.75
N ASP A 459 0.15 12.03 21.49
CA ASP A 459 -0.24 12.12 22.90
C ASP A 459 0.92 12.64 23.78
N ALA A 460 2.16 12.40 23.35
CA ALA A 460 3.36 12.96 23.94
C ALA A 460 3.64 14.42 23.51
N GLY A 461 2.79 15.03 22.66
CA GLY A 461 2.85 16.44 22.28
C GLY A 461 3.45 16.71 20.90
N ALA A 462 3.74 15.73 20.06
CA ALA A 462 4.16 15.97 18.68
C ALA A 462 3.02 16.55 17.84
N ALA A 463 3.35 17.45 16.91
CA ALA A 463 2.50 17.73 15.77
C ALA A 463 2.73 16.63 14.71
N VAL A 464 1.67 16.02 14.22
CA VAL A 464 1.78 14.95 13.22
C VAL A 464 1.06 15.37 11.94
N LEU A 465 1.78 15.43 10.84
CA LEU A 465 1.20 15.49 9.50
C LEU A 465 1.19 14.06 8.94
N LEU A 466 -0.01 13.49 8.82
CA LEU A 466 -0.24 12.20 8.17
C LEU A 466 -0.71 12.46 6.74
N ILE A 467 -0.01 11.95 5.76
CA ILE A 467 -0.42 11.98 4.36
C ILE A 467 -0.72 10.53 3.97
N SER A 468 -1.96 10.24 3.59
CA SER A 468 -2.39 8.88 3.22
C SER A 468 -3.49 8.93 2.17
N ASP A 469 -3.48 7.95 1.26
CA ASP A 469 -4.58 7.67 0.32
C ASP A 469 -5.57 6.64 0.89
N ASP A 470 -5.22 6.00 2.00
CA ASP A 470 -6.12 5.11 2.75
C ASP A 470 -7.08 5.94 3.63
N LEU A 471 -8.36 5.98 3.20
CA LEU A 471 -9.39 6.73 3.93
C LEU A 471 -9.68 6.17 5.32
N ASP A 472 -9.47 4.87 5.55
CA ASP A 472 -9.63 4.28 6.88
C ASP A 472 -8.55 4.79 7.82
N GLU A 473 -7.31 4.87 7.34
CA GLU A 473 -6.21 5.45 8.09
C GLU A 473 -6.45 6.93 8.39
N VAL A 474 -6.84 7.71 7.37
CA VAL A 474 -7.13 9.15 7.49
C VAL A 474 -8.22 9.42 8.53
N LEU A 475 -9.35 8.71 8.44
CA LEU A 475 -10.49 8.91 9.34
C LEU A 475 -10.24 8.36 10.76
N THR A 476 -9.44 7.29 10.87
CA THR A 476 -9.14 6.67 12.17
C THR A 476 -8.13 7.47 12.96
N LEU A 477 -7.10 8.01 12.32
CA LEU A 477 -5.99 8.68 13.02
C LEU A 477 -6.14 10.20 13.07
N GLY A 478 -6.72 10.82 12.02
CA GLY A 478 -6.79 12.28 11.91
C GLY A 478 -7.66 12.92 12.99
N ASP A 479 -7.16 13.91 13.69
CA ASP A 479 -7.96 14.82 14.51
C ASP A 479 -8.67 15.84 13.60
N ARG A 480 -7.93 16.35 12.60
CA ARG A 480 -8.46 17.15 11.49
C ARG A 480 -8.06 16.50 10.17
N VAL A 481 -8.92 16.65 9.17
CA VAL A 481 -8.68 16.12 7.82
C VAL A 481 -8.78 17.25 6.82
N ALA A 482 -7.85 17.29 5.87
CA ALA A 482 -7.91 18.12 4.68
C ALA A 482 -7.74 17.23 3.44
N VAL A 483 -8.26 17.67 2.31
CA VAL A 483 -8.15 16.94 1.04
C VAL A 483 -7.26 17.73 0.08
N MET A 484 -6.33 17.01 -0.56
CA MET A 484 -5.43 17.58 -1.57
C MET A 484 -5.85 17.15 -2.97
N HIS A 485 -6.05 18.13 -3.85
CA HIS A 485 -6.37 17.91 -5.26
C HIS A 485 -5.67 18.94 -6.14
N GLY A 486 -5.03 18.49 -7.24
CA GLY A 486 -4.38 19.38 -8.22
C GLY A 486 -3.33 20.36 -7.65
N GLY A 487 -2.70 20.01 -6.52
CA GLY A 487 -1.75 20.87 -5.80
C GLY A 487 -2.38 21.87 -4.84
N HIS A 488 -3.70 21.90 -4.75
CA HIS A 488 -4.45 22.71 -3.78
C HIS A 488 -4.82 21.89 -2.55
N LEU A 489 -4.78 22.53 -1.39
CA LEU A 489 -5.19 21.93 -0.14
C LEU A 489 -6.48 22.57 0.36
N GLY A 490 -7.52 21.77 0.53
CA GLY A 490 -8.76 22.20 1.16
C GLY A 490 -8.56 22.58 2.63
N GLN A 491 -9.55 23.24 3.22
CA GLN A 491 -9.52 23.59 4.64
C GLN A 491 -9.51 22.35 5.51
N ALA A 492 -8.58 22.28 6.48
CA ALA A 492 -8.54 21.22 7.47
C ALA A 492 -9.71 21.37 8.47
N LYS A 493 -10.66 20.41 8.44
CA LYS A 493 -11.84 20.34 9.29
C LYS A 493 -11.72 19.18 10.28
N PRO A 494 -12.46 19.19 11.41
CA PRO A 494 -12.54 18.03 12.30
C PRO A 494 -12.86 16.75 11.53
N ALA A 495 -12.21 15.64 11.88
CA ALA A 495 -12.43 14.36 11.17
C ALA A 495 -13.89 13.88 11.27
N LEU A 496 -14.61 14.29 12.32
CA LEU A 496 -16.03 13.96 12.50
C LEU A 496 -16.96 14.67 11.50
N ASP A 497 -16.49 15.74 10.85
CA ASP A 497 -17.27 16.49 9.85
C ASP A 497 -17.14 15.88 8.45
N TRP A 498 -16.37 14.79 8.32
CA TRP A 498 -16.13 14.10 7.06
C TRP A 498 -16.80 12.73 7.02
N SER A 499 -17.36 12.38 5.86
CA SER A 499 -17.72 11.01 5.50
C SER A 499 -16.77 10.48 4.42
N ARG A 500 -16.75 9.15 4.22
CA ARG A 500 -15.98 8.55 3.12
C ARG A 500 -16.40 9.11 1.76
N GLU A 501 -17.72 9.30 1.56
CA GLU A 501 -18.25 9.84 0.31
C GLU A 501 -17.79 11.29 0.10
N SER A 502 -17.88 12.14 1.14
CA SER A 502 -17.48 13.55 1.03
C SER A 502 -15.98 13.72 0.78
N ILE A 503 -15.13 12.90 1.42
CA ILE A 503 -13.69 12.87 1.11
C ILE A 503 -13.46 12.38 -0.33
N GLY A 504 -14.11 11.29 -0.75
CA GLY A 504 -13.99 10.74 -2.10
C GLY A 504 -14.37 11.76 -3.18
N LEU A 505 -15.46 12.51 -3.00
CA LEU A 505 -15.86 13.59 -3.90
C LEU A 505 -14.84 14.72 -3.94
N ALA A 506 -14.31 15.14 -2.78
CA ALA A 506 -13.28 16.16 -2.70
C ALA A 506 -11.97 15.71 -3.36
N MET A 507 -11.59 14.45 -3.21
CA MET A 507 -10.41 13.85 -3.89
C MET A 507 -10.58 13.84 -5.42
N ALA A 508 -11.80 13.70 -5.92
CA ALA A 508 -12.13 13.77 -7.35
C ALA A 508 -12.24 15.21 -7.90
N GLY A 509 -12.05 16.25 -7.05
CA GLY A 509 -12.13 17.66 -7.45
C GLY A 509 -13.55 18.21 -7.56
N ALA A 510 -14.57 17.49 -7.11
CA ALA A 510 -15.97 17.92 -7.23
C ALA A 510 -16.34 19.12 -6.32
N GLN A 511 -15.50 19.47 -5.36
CA GLN A 511 -15.73 20.65 -4.48
C GLN A 511 -15.27 22.00 -5.08
N ASP A 512 -14.39 22.00 -6.07
CA ASP A 512 -13.90 23.24 -6.70
C ASP A 512 -14.96 23.90 -7.59
N VAL A 513 -16.01 23.19 -7.99
CA VAL A 513 -17.11 23.74 -8.81
C VAL A 513 -18.07 24.59 -7.99
N ALA A 514 -18.12 24.45 -6.67
CA ALA A 514 -19.04 25.19 -5.79
C ALA A 514 -18.51 26.59 -5.35
N HIS A 515 -17.22 26.88 -5.59
CA HIS A 515 -16.62 28.19 -5.26
C HIS A 515 -16.31 29.06 -6.49
N ALA A 516 -16.60 28.58 -7.70
CA ALA A 516 -16.40 29.29 -8.97
C ALA A 516 -17.72 29.75 -9.64
N ALA A 517 -18.85 29.69 -8.91
CA ALA A 517 -20.17 30.16 -9.38
C ALA A 517 -20.64 31.36 -8.55
#